data_24aa6f2796adbea57942a76ac854ef7c
#
_entry.id   24aa6f2796adbea57942a76ac854ef7c
#
_cell.length_a   1.000
_cell.length_b   1.000
_cell.length_c   1.000
_cell.angle_alpha   90.00
_cell.angle_beta   90.00
_cell.angle_gamma   90.00
#
_symmetry.space_group_name_H-M   'P 1'
#
loop_
_entity.id
_entity.type
_entity.pdbx_description
1 polymer ?
#
loop_
_entity_poly.entity_id
_entity_poly.type
_entity_poly.pdbx_seq_one_letter_code
_entity_poly.pdbx_strand_id
1 'polypeptide(L)'
;MAPSSSSSRSSLDVPESDSLAIDEEKSIGLSTKSAYPPSSSRKENETEEEEEAIDPSKTPRGRRRSQDTHSLKIVRSHHSRAGGDGYTCFDAEPGKPGKQTGAGTGAGAGADVPEEGSAYLVSWDGDADPLNPRSMSMLRRWSIVLICAASSLCVTCTSSLYTSTYGQLMPEFGTSRLVCTLGLSLFVAGLGTGPMVLSPLSEFYGRRLIYICSFTFFLIWMIPCAVAPNMATMLIARFLDGVAGSAFLSVAGGTVGDMFAKHELSLPMMVYTASPFVGPEIGPLVGGFIVEGTTWKWCFYVLIIWSGVQLVLIVLFVPETYHPVLLRQKAIRLRKETGNQEWIAPIEKLDRSVSKTVLWSCIRPFQLLFFEPMCLNLCILSAILLGILYLFFGAFPLVFQNNHGFSISQTGLAFLGLFVGMITGICTDPIWRRIYGRLVQQREEQGGEPGGSEPEFRLPSTIVGAWVVPIALFGFGWTTYPSVHWIVPIIFSAIFGVGLIWVYSGVFTFLVEAYPVYAASALAANSFARSYFAGAFPLFGVQMYNNLGYQWATTVLGFLALAMAPFPILFFRHGKRLRGSSRYASA
;
A
#
# COMPACT_ATOMS: atom_id res chain seq x y z
N MET A 1 -43.92 -3.36 58.11
CA MET A 1 -44.90 -4.47 57.96
C MET A 1 -44.31 -5.45 56.97
N ALA A 2 -43.70 -6.51 57.47
CA ALA A 2 -43.50 -7.77 56.78
C ALA A 2 -44.67 -8.67 57.19
N PRO A 3 -45.05 -9.73 56.50
CA PRO A 3 -44.29 -11.01 56.57
C PRO A 3 -44.21 -11.72 55.19
N SER A 4 -43.18 -12.52 54.90
CA SER A 4 -42.74 -13.84 55.30
C SER A 4 -43.29 -15.00 54.46
N SER A 5 -42.33 -15.81 53.97
CA SER A 5 -42.30 -17.26 53.79
C SER A 5 -43.05 -17.84 52.59
N SER A 6 -42.57 -18.84 51.84
CA SER A 6 -41.80 -20.06 52.10
C SER A 6 -41.44 -20.75 50.78
N SER A 7 -40.24 -21.18 50.57
CA SER A 7 -39.74 -22.56 50.48
C SER A 7 -40.55 -23.54 49.63
N SER A 8 -39.94 -24.10 48.57
CA SER A 8 -39.89 -25.56 48.42
C SER A 8 -38.74 -25.97 47.44
N ARG A 9 -37.83 -26.74 47.99
CA ARG A 9 -36.85 -27.58 47.29
C ARG A 9 -37.60 -28.73 46.61
N SER A 10 -37.14 -29.15 45.42
CA SER A 10 -37.12 -30.57 45.06
C SER A 10 -35.90 -30.84 44.18
N SER A 11 -35.01 -31.56 44.76
CA SER A 11 -33.92 -32.39 44.22
C SER A 11 -34.51 -33.64 43.53
N LEU A 12 -33.80 -34.18 42.55
CA LEU A 12 -33.72 -35.57 42.05
C LEU A 12 -33.26 -35.49 40.60
N ASP A 13 -32.39 -36.24 40.00
CA ASP A 13 -31.43 -37.27 40.37
C ASP A 13 -30.48 -37.40 39.16
N VAL A 14 -29.25 -37.75 39.43
CA VAL A 14 -28.25 -38.26 38.48
C VAL A 14 -28.50 -39.75 38.30
N PRO A 15 -28.20 -40.36 37.15
CA PRO A 15 -27.37 -41.57 37.24
C PRO A 15 -26.09 -41.47 36.40
N GLU A 16 -25.05 -41.89 37.06
CA GLU A 16 -23.74 -42.37 36.65
C GLU A 16 -23.82 -43.67 35.86
N SER A 17 -22.67 -43.92 35.21
CA SER A 17 -22.09 -45.20 34.76
C SER A 17 -22.60 -45.76 33.43
N ASP A 18 -21.69 -46.03 32.47
CA ASP A 18 -20.80 -47.17 32.48
C ASP A 18 -19.59 -46.99 31.54
N SER A 19 -18.48 -47.34 32.11
CA SER A 19 -17.21 -47.67 31.52
C SER A 19 -17.26 -49.01 30.75
N LEU A 20 -16.58 -49.12 29.62
CA LEU A 20 -15.93 -50.34 29.13
C LEU A 20 -14.82 -49.93 28.17
N ALA A 21 -13.70 -50.05 28.51
CA ALA A 21 -12.37 -50.53 28.31
C ALA A 21 -12.29 -51.83 27.45
N ILE A 22 -11.07 -52.00 26.90
CA ILE A 22 -10.43 -53.23 26.38
C ILE A 22 -10.79 -53.58 24.94
N ASP A 23 -9.85 -53.81 23.97
CA ASP A 23 -8.51 -54.42 23.91
C ASP A 23 -7.86 -54.04 22.59
N GLU A 24 -6.57 -53.70 22.60
CA GLU A 24 -5.38 -54.52 22.28
C GLU A 24 -5.28 -55.11 20.87
N GLU A 25 -4.14 -54.74 20.31
CA GLU A 25 -3.15 -55.52 19.58
C GLU A 25 -3.47 -56.06 18.17
N LYS A 26 -2.63 -55.56 17.25
CA LYS A 26 -1.66 -56.41 16.54
C LYS A 26 -0.62 -55.58 15.77
N SER A 27 0.55 -55.58 16.34
CA SER A 27 1.88 -55.52 15.78
C SER A 27 2.11 -56.59 14.69
N ILE A 28 2.90 -56.29 13.69
CA ILE A 28 3.85 -57.13 12.91
C ILE A 28 4.41 -56.14 11.86
N GLY A 29 5.67 -55.85 11.66
CA GLY A 29 6.89 -56.46 12.09
C GLY A 29 8.00 -55.88 11.22
N LEU A 30 9.06 -55.55 11.86
CA LEU A 30 10.42 -55.31 11.38
C LEU A 30 10.80 -55.84 9.99
N SER A 31 11.58 -55.06 9.21
CA SER A 31 12.89 -55.53 8.76
C SER A 31 13.83 -54.38 8.38
N THR A 32 14.84 -54.23 9.15
CA THR A 32 16.12 -53.55 8.95
C THR A 32 17.00 -54.27 7.94
N LYS A 33 17.80 -53.49 7.16
CA LYS A 33 19.21 -53.76 6.76
C LYS A 33 19.61 -52.66 5.82
N SER A 34 20.43 -51.66 6.16
CA SER A 34 21.86 -51.70 6.42
C SER A 34 22.67 -52.40 5.35
N ALA A 35 23.41 -51.64 4.57
CA ALA A 35 24.81 -51.87 4.21
C ALA A 35 25.38 -50.84 3.23
N TYR A 36 26.28 -50.00 3.66
CA TYR A 36 27.51 -49.59 2.93
C TYR A 36 28.50 -50.79 3.07
N PRO A 37 29.58 -50.94 2.31
CA PRO A 37 30.57 -50.07 1.67
C PRO A 37 31.25 -50.72 0.43
N PRO A 38 32.54 -50.53 0.06
CA PRO A 38 33.46 -49.39 0.07
C PRO A 38 34.28 -49.18 -1.24
N SER A 39 35.05 -48.10 -1.23
CA SER A 39 36.25 -47.70 -1.94
C SER A 39 37.09 -48.69 -2.72
N SER A 40 37.63 -48.25 -3.89
CA SER A 40 39.02 -48.47 -4.32
C SER A 40 39.31 -47.50 -5.49
N SER A 41 40.12 -46.53 -5.31
CA SER A 41 41.58 -46.45 -5.43
C SER A 41 42.11 -46.37 -6.86
N ARG A 42 42.68 -45.20 -7.16
CA ARG A 42 44.01 -45.01 -7.78
C ARG A 42 44.20 -45.27 -9.28
N LYS A 43 44.47 -44.22 -10.05
CA LYS A 43 45.85 -43.97 -10.57
C LYS A 43 45.91 -42.62 -11.28
N GLU A 44 46.89 -41.90 -10.90
CA GLU A 44 47.57 -40.80 -11.58
C GLU A 44 48.09 -41.24 -12.97
N ASN A 45 48.07 -40.27 -13.91
CA ASN A 45 49.23 -40.06 -14.79
C ASN A 45 49.14 -38.66 -15.41
N GLU A 46 50.13 -37.92 -15.11
CA GLU A 46 50.64 -36.70 -15.77
C GLU A 46 51.09 -37.05 -17.20
N THR A 47 50.96 -36.11 -18.12
CA THR A 47 52.01 -35.66 -19.08
C THR A 47 51.43 -34.56 -19.96
N GLU A 48 51.95 -33.37 -19.81
CA GLU A 48 52.77 -32.54 -20.69
C GLU A 48 52.20 -32.17 -22.06
N GLU A 49 52.07 -30.82 -22.20
CA GLU A 49 52.47 -29.90 -23.27
C GLU A 49 52.33 -30.34 -24.74
N GLU A 50 51.64 -29.49 -25.52
CA GLU A 50 52.24 -28.82 -26.68
C GLU A 50 51.29 -27.73 -27.23
N GLU A 51 51.85 -26.51 -27.35
CA GLU A 51 51.33 -25.42 -28.17
C GLU A 51 51.43 -25.77 -29.65
N GLU A 52 50.39 -25.54 -30.41
CA GLU A 52 50.50 -25.23 -31.83
C GLU A 52 49.40 -24.31 -32.31
N ALA A 53 49.79 -23.13 -32.72
CA ALA A 53 49.05 -22.18 -33.51
C ALA A 53 48.93 -22.71 -34.96
N ILE A 54 47.76 -22.53 -35.62
CA ILE A 54 47.62 -22.37 -37.08
C ILE A 54 46.19 -21.94 -37.47
N ASP A 55 46.10 -20.75 -38.03
CA ASP A 55 45.49 -20.22 -39.27
C ASP A 55 44.01 -20.45 -39.62
N PRO A 56 43.27 -19.37 -39.94
CA PRO A 56 41.85 -19.38 -40.28
C PRO A 56 41.63 -19.41 -41.81
N SER A 57 41.29 -20.52 -42.38
CA SER A 57 40.57 -20.59 -43.64
C SER A 57 40.22 -22.02 -43.98
N LYS A 58 38.92 -22.39 -43.85
CA LYS A 58 38.19 -23.29 -44.77
C LYS A 58 36.84 -23.71 -44.19
N THR A 59 35.78 -23.17 -44.76
CA THR A 59 34.45 -23.79 -44.72
C THR A 59 34.43 -25.11 -45.52
N PRO A 60 33.57 -26.07 -45.09
CA PRO A 60 32.46 -26.37 -45.98
C PRO A 60 31.10 -26.60 -45.29
N ARG A 61 30.07 -26.31 -46.07
CA ARG A 61 28.67 -26.58 -45.91
C ARG A 61 28.34 -28.03 -45.56
N GLY A 62 27.31 -28.22 -44.68
CA GLY A 62 26.65 -29.50 -44.65
C GLY A 62 25.60 -29.69 -43.55
N ARG A 63 24.34 -29.53 -43.93
CA ARG A 63 23.11 -30.21 -43.43
C ARG A 63 22.54 -29.93 -42.05
N ARG A 64 21.38 -29.26 -42.14
CA ARG A 64 20.28 -29.21 -41.15
C ARG A 64 19.94 -30.56 -40.53
N ARG A 65 19.75 -30.58 -39.21
CA ARG A 65 18.78 -31.43 -38.55
C ARG A 65 18.18 -30.62 -37.39
N SER A 66 16.89 -30.32 -37.52
CA SER A 66 16.04 -29.72 -36.52
C SER A 66 15.95 -30.63 -35.31
N GLN A 67 16.18 -30.08 -34.13
CA GLN A 67 15.58 -30.56 -32.91
C GLN A 67 14.99 -29.33 -32.20
N ASP A 68 13.67 -29.29 -32.22
CA ASP A 68 12.86 -28.36 -31.48
C ASP A 68 13.02 -28.66 -30.00
N THR A 69 13.81 -27.86 -29.30
CA THR A 69 13.69 -27.68 -27.88
C THR A 69 13.01 -26.34 -27.69
N HIS A 70 11.72 -26.37 -27.35
CA HIS A 70 10.99 -25.23 -26.82
C HIS A 70 11.66 -24.76 -25.51
N SER A 71 12.73 -23.99 -25.61
CA SER A 71 13.10 -23.06 -24.58
C SER A 71 12.13 -21.91 -24.68
N LEU A 72 11.22 -21.81 -23.71
CA LEU A 72 10.46 -20.60 -23.44
C LEU A 72 11.47 -19.46 -23.26
N LYS A 73 11.80 -18.78 -24.38
CA LYS A 73 12.37 -17.45 -24.30
C LYS A 73 11.33 -16.61 -23.57
N ILE A 74 11.61 -16.33 -22.29
CA ILE A 74 10.96 -15.27 -21.55
C ILE A 74 11.15 -14.04 -22.44
N VAL A 75 10.10 -13.64 -23.14
CA VAL A 75 10.02 -12.33 -23.76
C VAL A 75 10.06 -11.36 -22.57
N ARG A 76 11.26 -10.88 -22.24
CA ARG A 76 11.43 -9.72 -21.38
C ARG A 76 10.66 -8.61 -22.09
N SER A 77 9.44 -8.37 -21.64
CA SER A 77 8.71 -7.21 -22.09
C SER A 77 9.59 -6.01 -21.76
N HIS A 78 9.76 -5.10 -22.71
CA HIS A 78 10.48 -3.83 -22.52
C HIS A 78 9.91 -2.95 -21.39
N HIS A 79 8.92 -3.43 -20.63
CA HIS A 79 8.36 -2.84 -19.42
C HIS A 79 9.23 -3.03 -18.18
N SER A 80 10.27 -3.86 -18.20
CA SER A 80 11.15 -4.06 -17.05
C SER A 80 12.22 -2.98 -16.90
N ARG A 81 12.23 -1.95 -17.74
CA ARG A 81 13.13 -0.78 -17.61
C ARG A 81 12.48 0.49 -17.09
N ALA A 82 11.25 0.43 -16.62
CA ALA A 82 10.71 1.48 -15.74
C ALA A 82 11.40 1.34 -14.36
N GLY A 83 12.72 1.50 -14.37
CA GLY A 83 13.52 1.51 -13.18
C GLY A 83 13.25 2.80 -12.41
N GLY A 84 12.64 2.70 -11.27
CA GLY A 84 12.75 3.69 -10.23
C GLY A 84 11.54 4.57 -9.94
N ASP A 85 10.57 4.68 -10.83
CA ASP A 85 9.36 5.46 -10.55
C ASP A 85 8.14 4.55 -10.58
N GLY A 86 8.03 3.62 -9.65
CA GLY A 86 6.99 2.58 -9.56
C GLY A 86 5.52 3.01 -9.73
N TYR A 87 5.29 4.17 -10.30
CA TYR A 87 4.00 4.80 -10.54
C TYR A 87 3.65 5.03 -12.02
N THR A 88 4.62 4.91 -12.95
CA THR A 88 4.36 5.07 -14.38
C THR A 88 4.84 3.87 -15.16
N CYS A 89 3.95 3.23 -15.90
CA CYS A 89 4.26 2.10 -16.76
C CYS A 89 5.03 2.50 -18.04
N PHE A 90 5.35 3.79 -18.21
CA PHE A 90 5.96 4.31 -19.44
C PHE A 90 6.93 5.47 -19.16
N ASP A 91 8.08 5.16 -18.59
CA ASP A 91 9.24 6.02 -18.80
C ASP A 91 9.89 5.61 -20.12
N ALA A 92 9.41 6.23 -21.21
CA ALA A 92 10.26 6.38 -22.37
C ALA A 92 11.42 7.29 -21.93
N GLU A 93 12.64 6.73 -21.84
CA GLU A 93 13.84 7.59 -21.74
C GLU A 93 13.73 8.65 -22.85
N PRO A 94 13.90 9.95 -22.54
CA PRO A 94 14.12 10.93 -23.58
C PRO A 94 15.36 10.47 -24.35
N GLY A 95 15.22 10.30 -25.68
CA GLY A 95 16.30 9.82 -26.52
C GLY A 95 17.56 10.62 -26.18
N LYS A 96 18.66 9.92 -25.88
CA LYS A 96 19.97 10.54 -25.74
C LYS A 96 20.17 11.43 -26.96
N PRO A 97 20.49 12.72 -26.83
CA PRO A 97 20.82 13.55 -27.97
C PRO A 97 21.98 12.86 -28.69
N GLY A 98 21.75 12.46 -29.93
CA GLY A 98 22.78 11.86 -30.76
C GLY A 98 24.00 12.77 -30.74
N LYS A 99 25.16 12.27 -30.33
CA LYS A 99 26.42 12.93 -30.50
C LYS A 99 26.52 13.36 -31.98
N GLN A 100 26.39 14.62 -32.24
CA GLN A 100 26.87 15.20 -33.46
C GLN A 100 28.41 15.03 -33.48
N THR A 101 28.86 13.95 -34.09
CA THR A 101 30.26 13.83 -34.46
C THR A 101 30.45 14.63 -35.73
N GLY A 102 31.31 15.63 -35.61
CA GLY A 102 31.73 16.49 -36.71
C GLY A 102 32.23 15.71 -37.91
N ALA A 103 32.14 16.37 -39.05
CA ALA A 103 32.54 15.96 -40.37
C ALA A 103 33.91 15.24 -40.41
N GLY A 104 33.90 14.03 -40.95
CA GLY A 104 35.09 13.30 -41.36
C GLY A 104 34.71 12.38 -42.52
N THR A 105 35.15 12.74 -43.70
CA THR A 105 35.05 12.02 -44.98
C THR A 105 35.58 10.60 -44.87
N GLY A 106 34.79 9.59 -45.33
CA GLY A 106 35.24 8.24 -45.48
C GLY A 106 34.11 7.28 -45.90
N ALA A 107 34.08 6.91 -47.15
CA ALA A 107 33.13 6.00 -47.76
C ALA A 107 33.14 4.59 -47.16
N GLY A 108 31.96 4.03 -46.88
CA GLY A 108 31.79 2.64 -46.48
C GLY A 108 30.32 2.33 -46.28
N ALA A 109 29.68 1.71 -47.28
CA ALA A 109 28.30 1.31 -47.34
C ALA A 109 27.93 0.28 -46.27
N GLY A 110 26.97 0.63 -45.42
CA GLY A 110 26.21 -0.25 -44.55
C GLY A 110 24.90 0.45 -44.28
N ALA A 111 23.88 0.23 -45.11
CA ALA A 111 22.56 0.78 -44.95
C ALA A 111 21.91 0.10 -43.74
N ASP A 112 21.85 0.79 -42.60
CA ASP A 112 20.85 0.55 -41.57
C ASP A 112 19.49 0.87 -42.17
N VAL A 113 18.76 -0.17 -42.53
CA VAL A 113 17.35 -0.07 -42.94
C VAL A 113 16.57 0.37 -41.69
N PRO A 114 15.92 1.55 -41.70
CA PRO A 114 14.99 1.90 -40.60
C PRO A 114 13.88 0.84 -40.61
N GLU A 115 13.60 0.23 -39.45
CA GLU A 115 12.39 -0.57 -39.28
C GLU A 115 11.19 0.27 -39.70
N GLU A 116 10.53 -0.06 -40.78
CA GLU A 116 9.40 0.65 -41.41
C GLU A 116 8.19 0.84 -40.49
N GLY A 117 8.23 0.37 -39.22
CA GLY A 117 7.19 0.52 -38.21
C GLY A 117 7.38 1.67 -37.20
N SER A 118 8.50 2.43 -37.24
CA SER A 118 8.80 3.44 -36.21
C SER A 118 8.51 4.88 -36.62
N ALA A 119 8.31 5.15 -37.89
CA ALA A 119 8.19 6.50 -38.45
C ALA A 119 6.95 7.28 -37.95
N TYR A 120 5.86 6.58 -37.57
CA TYR A 120 4.59 7.19 -37.15
C TYR A 120 4.26 6.93 -35.68
N LEU A 121 5.23 6.56 -34.85
CA LEU A 121 5.01 6.40 -33.40
C LEU A 121 5.04 7.77 -32.72
N VAL A 122 3.90 8.14 -32.10
CA VAL A 122 3.76 9.41 -31.41
C VAL A 122 4.57 9.43 -30.11
N SER A 123 5.44 10.43 -29.99
CA SER A 123 6.23 10.74 -28.79
C SER A 123 6.06 12.21 -28.38
N TRP A 124 6.72 12.61 -27.30
CA TRP A 124 6.78 14.02 -26.91
C TRP A 124 7.73 14.81 -27.84
N ASP A 125 7.34 16.05 -28.16
CA ASP A 125 8.16 16.96 -28.97
C ASP A 125 9.23 17.67 -28.12
N GLY A 126 9.91 16.89 -27.26
CA GLY A 126 10.90 17.37 -26.28
C GLY A 126 10.29 17.69 -24.92
N ASP A 127 11.13 18.22 -24.02
CA ASP A 127 10.75 18.52 -22.63
C ASP A 127 9.77 19.70 -22.51
N ALA A 128 9.69 20.57 -23.53
CA ALA A 128 8.84 21.75 -23.56
C ALA A 128 7.46 21.51 -24.22
N ASP A 129 7.11 20.27 -24.59
CA ASP A 129 5.82 19.95 -25.19
C ASP A 129 4.67 20.39 -24.25
N PRO A 130 3.75 21.30 -24.69
CA PRO A 130 2.66 21.79 -23.85
C PRO A 130 1.69 20.72 -23.35
N LEU A 131 1.65 19.56 -24.01
CA LEU A 131 0.82 18.43 -23.61
C LEU A 131 1.50 17.53 -22.57
N ASN A 132 2.81 17.68 -22.38
CA ASN A 132 3.55 16.91 -21.38
C ASN A 132 3.23 17.44 -19.96
N PRO A 133 2.72 16.61 -19.03
CA PRO A 133 2.45 17.04 -17.67
C PRO A 133 3.68 17.59 -16.92
N ARG A 134 4.88 17.12 -17.28
CA ARG A 134 6.16 17.59 -16.70
C ARG A 134 6.55 19.01 -17.13
N SER A 135 6.03 19.51 -18.25
CA SER A 135 6.26 20.88 -18.73
C SER A 135 5.39 21.94 -18.05
N MET A 136 4.40 21.52 -17.24
CA MET A 136 3.54 22.45 -16.50
C MET A 136 4.34 23.30 -15.53
N SER A 137 3.89 24.55 -15.32
CA SER A 137 4.50 25.44 -14.31
C SER A 137 4.51 24.80 -12.93
N MET A 138 5.54 25.07 -12.13
CA MET A 138 5.70 24.51 -10.78
C MET A 138 4.48 24.79 -9.90
N LEU A 139 3.91 26.01 -9.98
CA LEU A 139 2.70 26.38 -9.24
C LEU A 139 1.52 25.48 -9.59
N ARG A 140 1.31 25.18 -10.88
CA ARG A 140 0.22 24.32 -11.33
C ARG A 140 0.42 22.88 -10.88
N ARG A 141 1.64 22.34 -10.98
CA ARG A 141 1.97 20.99 -10.47
C ARG A 141 1.69 20.87 -8.96
N TRP A 142 2.13 21.86 -8.16
CA TRP A 142 1.87 21.87 -6.72
C TRP A 142 0.40 22.05 -6.38
N SER A 143 -0.34 22.86 -7.12
CA SER A 143 -1.80 22.99 -6.92
C SER A 143 -2.52 21.66 -7.11
N ILE A 144 -2.14 20.87 -8.12
CA ILE A 144 -2.71 19.54 -8.36
C ILE A 144 -2.36 18.59 -7.20
N VAL A 145 -1.10 18.57 -6.73
CA VAL A 145 -0.68 17.76 -5.59
C VAL A 145 -1.50 18.10 -4.34
N LEU A 146 -1.67 19.38 -4.03
CA LEU A 146 -2.43 19.83 -2.87
C LEU A 146 -3.92 19.49 -2.97
N ILE A 147 -4.53 19.58 -4.16
CA ILE A 147 -5.92 19.15 -4.37
C ILE A 147 -6.04 17.64 -4.17
N CYS A 148 -5.14 16.84 -4.72
CA CYS A 148 -5.13 15.39 -4.54
C CYS A 148 -4.91 15.00 -3.06
N ALA A 149 -3.99 15.68 -2.37
CA ALA A 149 -3.73 15.46 -0.95
C ALA A 149 -4.95 15.84 -0.08
N ALA A 150 -5.57 17.00 -0.35
CA ALA A 150 -6.78 17.45 0.36
C ALA A 150 -7.98 16.52 0.10
N SER A 151 -8.10 15.96 -1.12
CA SER A 151 -9.13 14.97 -1.44
C SER A 151 -8.90 13.66 -0.70
N SER A 152 -7.65 13.18 -0.63
CA SER A 152 -7.27 12.01 0.16
C SER A 152 -7.51 12.23 1.66
N LEU A 153 -7.18 13.41 2.17
CA LEU A 153 -7.47 13.84 3.54
C LEU A 153 -8.98 13.82 3.83
N CYS A 154 -9.80 14.36 2.93
CA CYS A 154 -11.25 14.39 3.05
C CYS A 154 -11.82 12.97 3.17
N VAL A 155 -11.40 12.06 2.28
CA VAL A 155 -11.85 10.67 2.27
C VAL A 155 -11.49 9.95 3.58
N THR A 156 -10.26 10.10 4.04
CA THR A 156 -9.81 9.42 5.27
C THR A 156 -10.37 10.07 6.53
N CYS A 157 -10.57 11.39 6.56
CA CYS A 157 -11.30 12.08 7.61
C CYS A 157 -12.75 11.59 7.73
N THR A 158 -13.42 11.32 6.59
CA THR A 158 -14.78 10.77 6.56
C THR A 158 -14.87 9.41 7.26
N SER A 159 -13.80 8.60 7.24
CA SER A 159 -13.78 7.31 7.95
C SER A 159 -13.88 7.49 9.45
N SER A 160 -13.09 8.37 10.02
CA SER A 160 -12.89 8.50 11.46
C SER A 160 -13.85 9.49 12.13
N LEU A 161 -14.27 10.55 11.44
CA LEU A 161 -15.25 11.52 11.92
C LEU A 161 -16.56 10.84 12.34
N TYR A 162 -16.96 9.79 11.62
CA TYR A 162 -18.11 8.96 11.93
C TYR A 162 -18.06 8.35 13.33
N THR A 163 -16.89 8.09 13.90
CA THR A 163 -16.76 7.49 15.23
C THR A 163 -17.28 8.40 16.35
N SER A 164 -17.23 9.70 16.17
CA SER A 164 -17.77 10.67 17.12
C SER A 164 -19.30 10.66 17.22
N THR A 165 -19.98 10.13 16.20
CA THR A 165 -21.45 10.13 16.11
C THR A 165 -22.12 8.97 16.87
N TYR A 166 -21.37 7.97 17.36
CA TYR A 166 -21.92 6.76 17.96
C TYR A 166 -22.87 7.03 19.13
N GLY A 167 -22.54 8.00 19.99
CA GLY A 167 -23.35 8.36 21.14
C GLY A 167 -24.77 8.82 20.79
N GLN A 168 -24.95 9.43 19.61
CA GLN A 168 -26.24 9.88 19.10
C GLN A 168 -26.91 8.82 18.21
N LEU A 169 -26.15 8.03 17.44
CA LEU A 169 -26.68 7.00 16.54
C LEU A 169 -27.29 5.82 17.29
N MET A 170 -26.66 5.39 18.40
CA MET A 170 -27.16 4.25 19.17
C MET A 170 -28.60 4.42 19.67
N PRO A 171 -28.96 5.53 20.34
CA PRO A 171 -30.33 5.75 20.77
C PRO A 171 -31.30 6.04 19.61
N GLU A 172 -30.87 6.76 18.55
CA GLU A 172 -31.75 7.11 17.42
C GLU A 172 -32.18 5.90 16.62
N PHE A 173 -31.26 4.95 16.37
CA PHE A 173 -31.55 3.73 15.60
C PHE A 173 -31.83 2.49 16.48
N GLY A 174 -31.78 2.61 17.81
CA GLY A 174 -31.98 1.48 18.72
C GLY A 174 -30.96 0.35 18.52
N THR A 175 -29.70 0.69 18.18
CA THR A 175 -28.66 -0.28 17.79
C THR A 175 -27.53 -0.35 18.79
N SER A 176 -26.79 -1.46 18.79
CA SER A 176 -25.62 -1.62 19.64
C SER A 176 -24.41 -0.84 19.09
N ARG A 177 -23.45 -0.53 19.97
CA ARG A 177 -22.17 0.10 19.58
C ARG A 177 -21.44 -0.72 18.51
N LEU A 178 -21.51 -2.05 18.57
CA LEU A 178 -20.90 -2.93 17.60
C LEU A 178 -21.46 -2.70 16.18
N VAL A 179 -22.76 -2.54 16.05
CA VAL A 179 -23.42 -2.26 14.74
C VAL A 179 -23.01 -0.86 14.24
N CYS A 180 -22.91 0.15 15.10
CA CYS A 180 -22.38 1.45 14.71
C CYS A 180 -20.91 1.33 14.24
N THR A 181 -20.07 0.58 14.95
CA THR A 181 -18.67 0.36 14.58
C THR A 181 -18.55 -0.36 13.22
N LEU A 182 -19.52 -1.24 12.87
CA LEU A 182 -19.55 -1.89 11.56
C LEU A 182 -19.61 -0.88 10.40
N GLY A 183 -20.24 0.29 10.61
CA GLY A 183 -20.25 1.37 9.60
C GLY A 183 -18.85 1.94 9.32
N LEU A 184 -18.00 2.05 10.34
CA LEU A 184 -16.59 2.37 10.15
C LEU A 184 -15.86 1.26 9.39
N SER A 185 -16.04 0.01 9.85
CA SER A 185 -15.39 -1.17 9.29
C SER A 185 -15.71 -1.38 7.81
N LEU A 186 -16.97 -1.22 7.42
CA LEU A 186 -17.42 -1.35 6.04
C LEU A 186 -16.85 -0.23 5.14
N PHE A 187 -16.81 1.00 5.62
CA PHE A 187 -16.18 2.10 4.88
C PHE A 187 -14.72 1.80 4.61
N VAL A 188 -13.97 1.39 5.62
CA VAL A 188 -12.53 1.07 5.49
C VAL A 188 -12.30 -0.18 4.63
N ALA A 189 -13.18 -1.19 4.71
CA ALA A 189 -13.16 -2.34 3.80
C ALA A 189 -13.39 -1.91 2.34
N GLY A 190 -14.30 -0.95 2.11
CA GLY A 190 -14.50 -0.31 0.81
C GLY A 190 -13.23 0.37 0.29
N LEU A 191 -12.53 1.12 1.17
CA LEU A 191 -11.24 1.75 0.84
C LEU A 191 -10.15 0.74 0.45
N GLY A 192 -10.18 -0.47 1.03
CA GLY A 192 -9.25 -1.54 0.69
C GLY A 192 -9.58 -2.25 -0.62
N THR A 193 -10.88 -2.37 -0.94
CA THR A 193 -11.35 -3.12 -2.11
C THR A 193 -11.32 -2.27 -3.38
N GLY A 194 -11.67 -0.98 -3.27
CA GLY A 194 -11.79 -0.07 -4.41
C GLY A 194 -10.54 0.07 -5.28
N PRO A 195 -9.33 0.15 -4.71
CA PRO A 195 -8.09 0.26 -5.49
C PRO A 195 -7.87 -0.87 -6.49
N MET A 196 -8.34 -2.07 -6.20
CA MET A 196 -8.20 -3.23 -7.09
C MET A 196 -8.91 -3.02 -8.44
N VAL A 197 -9.98 -2.22 -8.43
CA VAL A 197 -10.78 -1.90 -9.63
C VAL A 197 -10.42 -0.53 -10.19
N LEU A 198 -10.34 0.51 -9.35
CA LEU A 198 -10.18 1.89 -9.81
C LEU A 198 -8.76 2.18 -10.31
N SER A 199 -7.73 1.52 -9.73
CA SER A 199 -6.36 1.72 -10.17
C SER A 199 -6.13 1.27 -11.62
N PRO A 200 -6.43 0.02 -12.02
CA PRO A 200 -6.30 -0.39 -13.40
C PRO A 200 -7.21 0.39 -14.36
N LEU A 201 -8.43 0.74 -13.95
CA LEU A 201 -9.30 1.58 -14.79
C LEU A 201 -8.67 2.94 -15.10
N SER A 202 -7.91 3.51 -14.16
CA SER A 202 -7.19 4.77 -14.39
C SER A 202 -6.07 4.67 -15.42
N GLU A 203 -5.53 3.47 -15.67
CA GLU A 203 -4.53 3.23 -16.71
C GLU A 203 -5.15 3.10 -18.12
N PHE A 204 -6.44 2.79 -18.22
CA PHE A 204 -7.14 2.74 -19.51
C PHE A 204 -7.82 4.05 -19.87
N TYR A 205 -8.51 4.65 -18.92
CA TYR A 205 -9.38 5.80 -19.15
C TYR A 205 -8.72 7.15 -18.78
N GLY A 206 -7.57 7.10 -18.11
CA GLY A 206 -6.87 8.28 -17.60
C GLY A 206 -7.21 8.60 -16.16
N ARG A 207 -6.36 9.42 -15.53
CA ARG A 207 -6.49 9.78 -14.11
C ARG A 207 -7.68 10.69 -13.86
N ARG A 208 -7.84 11.73 -14.70
CA ARG A 208 -8.90 12.75 -14.54
C ARG A 208 -10.29 12.17 -14.51
N LEU A 209 -10.63 11.29 -15.45
CA LEU A 209 -11.96 10.71 -15.52
C LEU A 209 -12.29 9.91 -14.26
N ILE A 210 -11.33 9.10 -13.81
CA ILE A 210 -11.50 8.29 -12.59
C ILE A 210 -11.69 9.17 -11.37
N TYR A 211 -10.95 10.28 -11.23
CA TYR A 211 -11.13 11.21 -10.11
C TYR A 211 -12.53 11.84 -10.11
N ILE A 212 -12.98 12.34 -11.24
CA ILE A 212 -14.32 12.97 -11.34
C ILE A 212 -15.41 11.94 -11.02
N CYS A 213 -15.38 10.78 -11.65
CA CYS A 213 -16.38 9.73 -11.40
C CYS A 213 -16.35 9.25 -9.94
N SER A 214 -15.17 8.91 -9.43
CA SER A 214 -14.96 8.42 -8.07
C SER A 214 -15.48 9.44 -7.03
N PHE A 215 -15.08 10.71 -7.15
CA PHE A 215 -15.47 11.72 -6.18
C PHE A 215 -16.94 12.16 -6.31
N THR A 216 -17.51 12.06 -7.50
CA THR A 216 -18.95 12.26 -7.71
C THR A 216 -19.76 11.14 -7.01
N PHE A 217 -19.36 9.87 -7.17
CA PHE A 217 -20.00 8.77 -6.47
C PHE A 217 -19.77 8.86 -4.95
N PHE A 218 -18.60 9.29 -4.49
CA PHE A 218 -18.33 9.54 -3.08
C PHE A 218 -19.29 10.59 -2.51
N LEU A 219 -19.50 11.70 -3.20
CA LEU A 219 -20.48 12.73 -2.80
C LEU A 219 -21.91 12.19 -2.79
N ILE A 220 -22.30 11.41 -3.82
CA ILE A 220 -23.64 10.81 -3.93
C ILE A 220 -23.89 9.85 -2.76
N TRP A 221 -22.96 8.99 -2.40
CA TRP A 221 -23.15 8.01 -1.32
C TRP A 221 -23.09 8.63 0.08
N MET A 222 -22.49 9.81 0.25
CA MET A 222 -22.60 10.55 1.51
C MET A 222 -24.00 11.08 1.80
N ILE A 223 -24.81 11.37 0.76
CA ILE A 223 -26.19 11.86 0.96
C ILE A 223 -27.05 10.85 1.72
N PRO A 224 -27.16 9.56 1.33
CA PRO A 224 -27.86 8.56 2.10
C PRO A 224 -27.32 8.40 3.53
N CYS A 225 -26.01 8.60 3.76
CA CYS A 225 -25.46 8.59 5.12
C CYS A 225 -26.02 9.74 5.98
N ALA A 226 -26.18 10.93 5.40
CA ALA A 226 -26.69 12.12 6.12
C ALA A 226 -28.18 12.03 6.48
N VAL A 227 -28.97 11.35 5.66
CA VAL A 227 -30.44 11.24 5.80
C VAL A 227 -30.89 9.80 6.05
N ALA A 228 -30.02 8.93 6.53
CA ALA A 228 -30.31 7.51 6.72
C ALA A 228 -31.56 7.31 7.60
N PRO A 229 -32.59 6.59 7.11
CA PRO A 229 -33.79 6.28 7.89
C PRO A 229 -33.58 5.09 8.84
N ASN A 230 -32.57 4.30 8.60
CA ASN A 230 -32.22 3.11 9.37
C ASN A 230 -30.75 2.76 9.24
N MET A 231 -30.26 1.91 10.14
CA MET A 231 -28.86 1.52 10.17
C MET A 231 -28.41 0.71 8.94
N ALA A 232 -29.30 -0.08 8.31
CA ALA A 232 -28.96 -0.84 7.12
C ALA A 232 -28.59 0.07 5.94
N THR A 233 -29.37 1.14 5.72
CA THR A 233 -29.06 2.17 4.70
C THR A 233 -27.71 2.82 4.99
N MET A 234 -27.45 3.17 6.26
CA MET A 234 -26.16 3.74 6.68
C MET A 234 -24.99 2.78 6.33
N LEU A 235 -25.12 1.50 6.68
CA LEU A 235 -24.05 0.51 6.46
C LEU A 235 -23.74 0.29 4.98
N ILE A 236 -24.78 0.14 4.15
CA ILE A 236 -24.61 -0.04 2.70
C ILE A 236 -23.98 1.21 2.07
N ALA A 237 -24.50 2.38 2.41
CA ALA A 237 -23.99 3.65 1.90
C ALA A 237 -22.53 3.86 2.30
N ARG A 238 -22.15 3.55 3.54
CA ARG A 238 -20.76 3.64 4.03
C ARG A 238 -19.80 2.73 3.27
N PHE A 239 -20.18 1.50 2.92
CA PHE A 239 -19.34 0.62 2.12
C PHE A 239 -19.10 1.20 0.71
N LEU A 240 -20.18 1.62 0.04
CA LEU A 240 -20.10 2.17 -1.33
C LEU A 240 -19.37 3.50 -1.37
N ASP A 241 -19.53 4.32 -0.33
CA ASP A 241 -18.80 5.55 -0.10
C ASP A 241 -17.29 5.29 0.03
N GLY A 242 -16.89 4.28 0.81
CA GLY A 242 -15.50 3.84 0.92
C GLY A 242 -14.91 3.37 -0.41
N VAL A 243 -15.64 2.54 -1.18
CA VAL A 243 -15.21 2.10 -2.51
C VAL A 243 -15.02 3.30 -3.43
N ALA A 244 -15.97 4.23 -3.45
CA ALA A 244 -15.91 5.42 -4.28
C ALA A 244 -14.72 6.33 -3.91
N GLY A 245 -14.49 6.61 -2.62
CA GLY A 245 -13.39 7.48 -2.18
C GLY A 245 -11.98 6.92 -2.41
N SER A 246 -11.84 5.62 -2.62
CA SER A 246 -10.54 4.93 -2.65
C SER A 246 -9.60 5.33 -3.78
N ALA A 247 -10.09 5.94 -4.87
CA ALA A 247 -9.25 6.38 -5.99
C ALA A 247 -8.16 7.36 -5.55
N PHE A 248 -8.46 8.25 -4.60
CA PHE A 248 -7.47 9.23 -4.11
C PHE A 248 -6.39 8.62 -3.22
N LEU A 249 -6.57 7.40 -2.73
CA LEU A 249 -5.56 6.67 -1.96
C LEU A 249 -4.67 5.80 -2.85
N SER A 250 -5.10 5.49 -4.07
CA SER A 250 -4.39 4.55 -4.94
C SER A 250 -3.88 5.18 -6.24
N VAL A 251 -4.67 6.07 -6.86
CA VAL A 251 -4.36 6.63 -8.18
C VAL A 251 -3.52 7.91 -8.07
N ALA A 252 -3.69 8.70 -7.00
CA ALA A 252 -3.06 10.02 -6.89
C ALA A 252 -1.53 9.94 -6.72
N GLY A 253 -0.98 8.87 -6.13
CA GLY A 253 0.47 8.65 -6.15
C GLY A 253 1.02 8.55 -7.57
N GLY A 254 0.30 7.86 -8.47
CA GLY A 254 0.65 7.81 -9.89
C GLY A 254 0.62 9.19 -10.55
N THR A 255 -0.40 10.02 -10.24
CA THR A 255 -0.50 11.40 -10.75
C THR A 255 0.70 12.26 -10.34
N VAL A 256 1.16 12.13 -9.09
CA VAL A 256 2.37 12.82 -8.62
C VAL A 256 3.59 12.37 -9.42
N GLY A 257 3.76 11.06 -9.63
CA GLY A 257 4.84 10.51 -10.46
C GLY A 257 4.79 10.94 -11.94
N ASP A 258 3.56 11.10 -12.48
CA ASP A 258 3.37 11.56 -13.87
C ASP A 258 3.88 13.01 -14.10
N MET A 259 3.83 13.87 -13.06
CA MET A 259 4.13 15.30 -13.15
C MET A 259 5.56 15.69 -12.76
N PHE A 260 6.23 14.92 -11.93
CA PHE A 260 7.55 15.28 -11.39
C PHE A 260 8.65 14.33 -11.88
N ALA A 261 9.83 14.89 -12.19
CA ALA A 261 10.99 14.11 -12.51
C ALA A 261 11.56 13.41 -11.24
N LYS A 262 12.38 12.37 -11.42
CA LYS A 262 12.94 11.57 -10.30
C LYS A 262 13.58 12.40 -9.20
N HIS A 263 14.32 13.43 -9.57
CA HIS A 263 15.04 14.29 -8.62
C HIS A 263 14.12 15.26 -7.86
N GLU A 264 12.93 15.60 -8.40
CA GLU A 264 11.94 16.51 -7.81
C GLU A 264 10.84 15.76 -7.06
N LEU A 265 10.64 14.46 -7.32
CA LEU A 265 9.49 13.66 -6.91
C LEU A 265 9.33 13.54 -5.39
N SER A 266 10.41 13.58 -4.65
CA SER A 266 10.46 13.20 -3.25
C SER A 266 9.54 14.05 -2.36
N LEU A 267 9.60 15.37 -2.47
CA LEU A 267 8.81 16.28 -1.62
C LEU A 267 7.31 16.26 -1.96
N PRO A 268 6.88 16.34 -3.23
CA PRO A 268 5.48 16.21 -3.59
C PRO A 268 4.88 14.87 -3.17
N MET A 269 5.64 13.78 -3.31
CA MET A 269 5.21 12.45 -2.91
C MET A 269 5.04 12.34 -1.40
N MET A 270 5.94 12.94 -0.62
CA MET A 270 5.84 12.99 0.84
C MET A 270 4.58 13.72 1.29
N VAL A 271 4.28 14.89 0.71
CA VAL A 271 3.07 15.68 1.03
C VAL A 271 1.81 14.90 0.72
N TYR A 272 1.76 14.25 -0.44
CA TYR A 272 0.63 13.40 -0.79
C TYR A 272 0.50 12.19 0.16
N THR A 273 1.59 11.46 0.40
CA THR A 273 1.56 10.24 1.22
C THR A 273 1.20 10.51 2.68
N ALA A 274 1.51 11.70 3.20
CA ALA A 274 1.15 12.11 4.55
C ALA A 274 -0.37 12.26 4.72
N SER A 275 -1.08 12.74 3.70
CA SER A 275 -2.49 13.13 3.81
C SER A 275 -3.44 12.00 4.24
N PRO A 276 -3.35 10.75 3.74
CA PRO A 276 -4.24 9.67 4.19
C PRO A 276 -3.99 9.19 5.62
N PHE A 277 -2.85 9.51 6.19
CA PHE A 277 -2.56 9.17 7.60
C PHE A 277 -2.99 10.28 8.56
N VAL A 278 -2.91 11.53 8.11
CA VAL A 278 -3.33 12.70 8.89
C VAL A 278 -4.86 12.82 8.97
N GLY A 279 -5.58 12.39 7.92
CA GLY A 279 -7.04 12.47 7.86
C GLY A 279 -7.76 11.79 9.03
N PRO A 280 -7.40 10.54 9.38
CA PRO A 280 -8.00 9.83 10.50
C PRO A 280 -7.88 10.56 11.85
N GLU A 281 -6.84 11.35 12.07
CA GLU A 281 -6.62 12.10 13.31
C GLU A 281 -7.48 13.37 13.39
N ILE A 282 -7.68 14.02 12.23
CA ILE A 282 -8.52 15.23 12.14
C ILE A 282 -10.01 14.88 12.30
N GLY A 283 -10.43 13.68 11.88
CA GLY A 283 -11.83 13.26 11.92
C GLY A 283 -12.47 13.35 13.31
N PRO A 284 -11.93 12.69 14.35
CA PRO A 284 -12.46 12.77 15.69
C PRO A 284 -12.35 14.18 16.30
N LEU A 285 -11.33 14.95 15.93
CA LEU A 285 -11.19 16.34 16.34
C LEU A 285 -12.38 17.17 15.85
N VAL A 286 -12.62 17.19 14.53
CA VAL A 286 -13.71 17.97 13.94
C VAL A 286 -15.07 17.39 14.34
N GLY A 287 -15.22 16.07 14.33
CA GLY A 287 -16.45 15.38 14.70
C GLY A 287 -16.82 15.58 16.15
N GLY A 288 -15.84 15.64 17.06
CA GLY A 288 -16.06 15.91 18.48
C GLY A 288 -16.72 17.25 18.73
N PHE A 289 -16.21 18.33 18.14
CA PHE A 289 -16.81 19.66 18.25
C PHE A 289 -18.19 19.76 17.59
N ILE A 290 -18.39 19.13 16.44
CA ILE A 290 -19.69 19.14 15.77
C ILE A 290 -20.75 18.43 16.62
N VAL A 291 -20.46 17.23 17.12
CA VAL A 291 -21.44 16.39 17.85
C VAL A 291 -21.76 16.95 19.23
N GLU A 292 -20.81 17.64 19.88
CA GLU A 292 -21.04 18.29 21.18
C GLU A 292 -22.01 19.46 21.06
N GLY A 293 -21.98 20.22 19.96
CA GLY A 293 -22.84 21.38 19.74
C GLY A 293 -24.10 21.13 18.91
N THR A 294 -24.17 20.00 18.19
CA THR A 294 -25.22 19.75 17.17
C THR A 294 -25.58 18.27 17.08
N THR A 295 -26.35 17.91 16.05
CA THR A 295 -26.70 16.52 15.74
C THR A 295 -25.65 15.85 14.86
N TRP A 296 -25.58 14.51 14.91
CA TRP A 296 -24.69 13.68 14.08
C TRP A 296 -24.83 13.96 12.57
N LYS A 297 -25.99 14.40 12.10
CA LYS A 297 -26.25 14.74 10.68
C LYS A 297 -25.34 15.84 10.17
N TRP A 298 -25.00 16.81 11.03
CA TRP A 298 -24.11 17.90 10.68
C TRP A 298 -22.69 17.42 10.34
N CYS A 299 -22.25 16.30 10.92
CA CYS A 299 -21.00 15.67 10.52
C CYS A 299 -20.97 15.34 9.02
N PHE A 300 -22.06 14.76 8.52
CA PHE A 300 -22.18 14.44 7.10
C PHE A 300 -22.43 15.69 6.24
N TYR A 301 -23.20 16.68 6.71
CA TYR A 301 -23.41 17.91 5.95
C TYR A 301 -22.09 18.67 5.73
N VAL A 302 -21.25 18.77 6.74
CA VAL A 302 -19.90 19.37 6.62
C VAL A 302 -19.05 18.61 5.62
N LEU A 303 -19.07 17.26 5.66
CA LEU A 303 -18.34 16.43 4.72
C LEU A 303 -18.89 16.55 3.29
N ILE A 304 -20.20 16.65 3.10
CA ILE A 304 -20.85 16.88 1.79
C ILE A 304 -20.41 18.22 1.21
N ILE A 305 -20.41 19.28 2.02
CA ILE A 305 -19.95 20.60 1.58
C ILE A 305 -18.47 20.55 1.21
N TRP A 306 -17.63 19.97 2.05
CA TRP A 306 -16.19 19.83 1.78
C TRP A 306 -15.95 19.01 0.51
N SER A 307 -16.61 17.86 0.35
CA SER A 307 -16.50 17.03 -0.84
C SER A 307 -17.01 17.73 -2.10
N GLY A 308 -18.10 18.51 -1.98
CA GLY A 308 -18.60 19.33 -3.09
C GLY A 308 -17.59 20.37 -3.55
N VAL A 309 -16.96 21.09 -2.63
CA VAL A 309 -15.87 22.02 -2.93
C VAL A 309 -14.69 21.32 -3.59
N GLN A 310 -14.28 20.16 -3.05
CA GLN A 310 -13.18 19.38 -3.62
C GLN A 310 -13.50 18.87 -5.03
N LEU A 311 -14.73 18.42 -5.28
CA LEU A 311 -15.16 18.00 -6.62
C LEU A 311 -15.05 19.14 -7.62
N VAL A 312 -15.49 20.35 -7.25
CA VAL A 312 -15.34 21.55 -8.08
C VAL A 312 -13.87 21.83 -8.36
N LEU A 313 -13.00 21.78 -7.36
CA LEU A 313 -11.56 21.98 -7.53
C LEU A 313 -10.94 20.92 -8.46
N ILE A 314 -11.34 19.64 -8.32
CA ILE A 314 -10.88 18.55 -9.19
C ILE A 314 -11.28 18.83 -10.64
N VAL A 315 -12.54 19.16 -10.89
CA VAL A 315 -13.06 19.40 -12.24
C VAL A 315 -12.36 20.57 -12.93
N LEU A 316 -12.11 21.66 -12.19
CA LEU A 316 -11.54 22.91 -12.73
C LEU A 316 -10.02 22.84 -12.88
N PHE A 317 -9.30 22.28 -11.91
CA PHE A 317 -7.85 22.44 -11.82
C PHE A 317 -7.05 21.16 -12.09
N VAL A 318 -7.65 19.96 -11.99
CA VAL A 318 -6.94 18.72 -12.24
C VAL A 318 -7.13 18.28 -13.69
N PRO A 319 -6.12 18.48 -14.57
CA PRO A 319 -6.16 18.02 -15.96
C PRO A 319 -5.87 16.50 -16.02
N GLU A 320 -5.91 15.96 -17.25
CA GLU A 320 -5.34 14.63 -17.46
C GLU A 320 -3.81 14.67 -17.32
N THR A 321 -3.25 13.68 -16.61
CA THR A 321 -1.80 13.60 -16.34
C THR A 321 -1.18 12.29 -16.83
N TYR A 322 -1.98 11.31 -17.19
CA TYR A 322 -1.48 10.00 -17.60
C TYR A 322 -0.89 10.04 -19.01
N HIS A 323 0.43 9.91 -19.10
CA HIS A 323 1.20 10.03 -20.35
C HIS A 323 0.66 9.18 -21.51
N PRO A 324 0.32 7.88 -21.34
CA PRO A 324 -0.16 7.07 -22.45
C PRO A 324 -1.48 7.56 -23.05
N VAL A 325 -2.40 8.05 -22.20
CA VAL A 325 -3.69 8.61 -22.65
C VAL A 325 -3.49 9.94 -23.37
N LEU A 326 -2.58 10.77 -22.88
CA LEU A 326 -2.24 12.05 -23.53
C LEU A 326 -1.59 11.84 -24.90
N LEU A 327 -0.66 10.89 -25.02
CA LEU A 327 -0.07 10.52 -26.30
C LEU A 327 -1.12 9.94 -27.27
N ARG A 328 -2.11 9.19 -26.78
CA ARG A 328 -3.25 8.74 -27.59
C ARG A 328 -4.08 9.93 -28.09
N GLN A 329 -4.35 10.90 -27.23
CA GLN A 329 -5.07 12.12 -27.64
C GLN A 329 -4.26 12.90 -28.69
N LYS A 330 -2.92 12.98 -28.54
CA LYS A 330 -2.01 13.59 -29.52
C LYS A 330 -2.06 12.84 -30.85
N ALA A 331 -2.02 11.48 -30.84
CA ALA A 331 -2.15 10.66 -32.04
C ALA A 331 -3.48 10.90 -32.76
N ILE A 332 -4.60 10.94 -32.04
CA ILE A 332 -5.93 11.22 -32.60
C ILE A 332 -5.96 12.64 -33.24
N ARG A 333 -5.32 13.61 -32.61
CA ARG A 333 -5.21 14.98 -33.16
C ARG A 333 -4.39 14.99 -34.44
N LEU A 334 -3.19 14.37 -34.45
CA LEU A 334 -2.33 14.28 -35.62
C LEU A 334 -3.02 13.57 -36.80
N ARG A 335 -3.76 12.47 -36.56
CA ARG A 335 -4.57 11.80 -37.59
C ARG A 335 -5.59 12.74 -38.23
N LYS A 336 -6.23 13.60 -37.43
CA LYS A 336 -7.21 14.59 -37.92
C LYS A 336 -6.55 15.73 -38.70
N GLU A 337 -5.39 16.22 -38.26
CA GLU A 337 -4.67 17.34 -38.84
C GLU A 337 -3.94 16.98 -40.13
N THR A 338 -3.31 15.77 -40.14
CA THR A 338 -2.50 15.33 -41.29
C THR A 338 -3.28 14.46 -42.28
N GLY A 339 -4.47 13.96 -41.90
CA GLY A 339 -5.23 12.99 -42.70
C GLY A 339 -4.60 11.59 -42.74
N ASN A 340 -3.41 11.39 -42.13
CA ASN A 340 -2.71 10.10 -42.13
C ASN A 340 -3.14 9.26 -40.92
N GLN A 341 -3.69 8.07 -41.17
CA GLN A 341 -4.16 7.13 -40.14
C GLN A 341 -3.03 6.30 -39.52
N GLU A 342 -1.80 6.37 -40.02
CA GLU A 342 -0.66 5.59 -39.54
C GLU A 342 -0.07 6.12 -38.23
N TRP A 343 -0.43 7.33 -37.77
CA TRP A 343 -0.03 7.83 -36.48
C TRP A 343 -0.59 6.95 -35.36
N ILE A 344 0.29 6.27 -34.59
CA ILE A 344 -0.09 5.31 -33.56
C ILE A 344 0.52 5.73 -32.22
N ALA A 345 -0.30 5.74 -31.16
CA ALA A 345 0.20 5.91 -29.81
C ALA A 345 0.74 4.58 -29.23
N PRO A 346 1.75 4.62 -28.34
CA PRO A 346 2.30 3.40 -27.71
C PRO A 346 1.25 2.51 -27.04
N ILE A 347 0.21 3.11 -26.44
CA ILE A 347 -0.88 2.37 -25.78
C ILE A 347 -1.76 1.60 -26.78
N GLU A 348 -1.86 2.05 -28.02
CA GLU A 348 -2.69 1.43 -29.05
C GLU A 348 -2.04 0.16 -29.65
N LYS A 349 -0.71 0.01 -29.50
CA LYS A 349 0.02 -1.22 -29.85
C LYS A 349 -0.22 -2.37 -28.86
N LEU A 350 -0.81 -2.07 -27.70
CA LEU A 350 -1.03 -3.06 -26.65
C LEU A 350 -2.45 -3.62 -26.75
N ASP A 351 -2.57 -4.86 -27.20
CA ASP A 351 -3.83 -5.62 -27.18
C ASP A 351 -4.21 -5.97 -25.72
N ARG A 352 -4.76 -5.00 -25.00
CA ARG A 352 -5.20 -5.19 -23.61
C ARG A 352 -6.72 -5.14 -23.50
N SER A 353 -7.32 -6.25 -23.11
CA SER A 353 -8.72 -6.29 -22.70
C SER A 353 -8.87 -5.67 -21.29
N VAL A 354 -9.73 -4.65 -21.15
CA VAL A 354 -10.03 -3.99 -19.87
C VAL A 354 -10.47 -5.01 -18.82
N SER A 355 -11.43 -5.88 -19.16
CA SER A 355 -11.97 -6.89 -18.24
C SER A 355 -10.89 -7.87 -17.76
N LYS A 356 -10.04 -8.34 -18.68
CA LYS A 356 -8.94 -9.25 -18.34
C LYS A 356 -7.90 -8.56 -17.44
N THR A 357 -7.56 -7.30 -17.70
CA THR A 357 -6.60 -6.55 -16.89
C THR A 357 -7.15 -6.27 -15.49
N VAL A 358 -8.40 -5.85 -15.37
CA VAL A 358 -9.06 -5.65 -14.07
C VAL A 358 -9.11 -6.97 -13.28
N LEU A 359 -9.49 -8.07 -13.91
CA LEU A 359 -9.52 -9.39 -13.26
C LEU A 359 -8.13 -9.78 -12.72
N TRP A 360 -7.08 -9.63 -13.54
CA TRP A 360 -5.71 -9.91 -13.11
C TRP A 360 -5.24 -8.96 -12.01
N SER A 361 -5.63 -7.70 -12.04
CA SER A 361 -5.35 -6.72 -10.96
C SER A 361 -6.04 -7.07 -9.66
N CYS A 362 -7.19 -7.75 -9.72
CA CYS A 362 -7.85 -8.29 -8.52
C CYS A 362 -7.18 -9.57 -8.00
N ILE A 363 -6.64 -10.42 -8.87
CA ILE A 363 -6.07 -11.72 -8.47
C ILE A 363 -4.60 -11.60 -8.00
N ARG A 364 -3.78 -10.79 -8.68
CA ARG A 364 -2.33 -10.65 -8.40
C ARG A 364 -2.00 -10.24 -6.96
N PRO A 365 -2.70 -9.31 -6.31
CA PRO A 365 -2.45 -8.97 -4.91
C PRO A 365 -2.55 -10.19 -3.99
N PHE A 366 -3.53 -11.05 -4.20
CA PHE A 366 -3.68 -12.28 -3.42
C PHE A 366 -2.56 -13.28 -3.72
N GLN A 367 -2.13 -13.41 -4.99
CA GLN A 367 -1.00 -14.26 -5.33
C GLN A 367 0.27 -13.81 -4.60
N LEU A 368 0.54 -12.49 -4.53
CA LEU A 368 1.66 -11.95 -3.77
C LEU A 368 1.53 -12.21 -2.26
N LEU A 369 0.32 -12.07 -1.69
CA LEU A 369 0.09 -12.36 -0.27
C LEU A 369 0.29 -13.85 0.07
N PHE A 370 -0.10 -14.77 -0.82
CA PHE A 370 0.00 -16.20 -0.51
C PHE A 370 1.34 -16.84 -0.87
N PHE A 371 2.01 -16.35 -1.91
CA PHE A 371 3.22 -16.99 -2.46
C PHE A 371 4.52 -16.26 -2.12
N GLU A 372 4.44 -15.01 -1.63
CA GLU A 372 5.62 -14.18 -1.33
C GLU A 372 5.74 -13.88 0.17
N PRO A 373 6.56 -14.64 0.93
CA PRO A 373 6.66 -14.49 2.39
C PRO A 373 7.11 -13.10 2.84
N MET A 374 7.99 -12.42 2.08
CA MET A 374 8.42 -11.05 2.42
C MET A 374 7.28 -10.06 2.26
N CYS A 375 6.54 -10.13 1.14
CA CYS A 375 5.37 -9.30 0.90
C CYS A 375 4.32 -9.54 1.99
N LEU A 376 4.00 -10.80 2.29
CA LEU A 376 3.03 -11.18 3.33
C LEU A 376 3.41 -10.59 4.70
N ASN A 377 4.65 -10.79 5.17
CA ASN A 377 5.06 -10.33 6.50
C ASN A 377 5.04 -8.80 6.61
N LEU A 378 5.50 -8.08 5.60
CA LEU A 378 5.45 -6.61 5.60
C LEU A 378 4.02 -6.09 5.49
N CYS A 379 3.15 -6.78 4.75
CA CYS A 379 1.72 -6.48 4.71
C CYS A 379 1.04 -6.73 6.05
N ILE A 380 1.37 -7.82 6.76
CA ILE A 380 0.84 -8.11 8.10
C ILE A 380 1.34 -7.07 9.11
N LEU A 381 2.63 -6.72 9.10
CA LEU A 381 3.18 -5.67 9.97
C LEU A 381 2.40 -4.36 9.78
N SER A 382 2.29 -3.89 8.54
CA SER A 382 1.56 -2.64 8.26
C SER A 382 0.07 -2.75 8.58
N ALA A 383 -0.54 -3.92 8.37
CA ALA A 383 -1.94 -4.18 8.67
C ALA A 383 -2.24 -4.13 10.18
N ILE A 384 -1.40 -4.75 11.00
CA ILE A 384 -1.50 -4.68 12.46
C ILE A 384 -1.41 -3.24 12.94
N LEU A 385 -0.45 -2.47 12.43
CA LEU A 385 -0.25 -1.08 12.85
C LEU A 385 -1.45 -0.20 12.51
N LEU A 386 -2.03 -0.34 11.32
CA LEU A 386 -3.25 0.41 10.98
C LEU A 386 -4.46 -0.10 11.78
N GLY A 387 -4.55 -1.41 12.03
CA GLY A 387 -5.55 -2.00 12.90
C GLY A 387 -5.53 -1.38 14.30
N ILE A 388 -4.35 -1.22 14.90
CA ILE A 388 -4.16 -0.58 16.20
C ILE A 388 -4.57 0.90 16.16
N LEU A 389 -4.16 1.63 15.10
CA LEU A 389 -4.54 3.03 14.90
C LEU A 389 -6.07 3.19 14.89
N TYR A 390 -6.77 2.37 14.11
CA TYR A 390 -8.23 2.41 14.04
C TYR A 390 -8.92 1.91 15.31
N LEU A 391 -8.29 1.00 16.05
CA LEU A 391 -8.76 0.57 17.37
C LEU A 391 -8.73 1.72 18.39
N PHE A 392 -7.77 2.65 18.27
CA PHE A 392 -7.71 3.83 19.14
C PHE A 392 -8.95 4.73 19.07
N PHE A 393 -9.71 4.72 17.95
CA PHE A 393 -10.99 5.42 17.89
C PHE A 393 -12.02 4.88 18.91
N GLY A 394 -11.90 3.62 19.30
CA GLY A 394 -12.67 3.04 20.38
C GLY A 394 -12.01 3.18 21.76
N ALA A 395 -10.68 3.09 21.83
CA ALA A 395 -9.92 3.08 23.07
C ALA A 395 -9.77 4.50 23.69
N PHE A 396 -9.54 5.54 22.88
CA PHE A 396 -9.38 6.91 23.39
C PHE A 396 -10.60 7.40 24.17
N PRO A 397 -11.85 7.24 23.69
CA PRO A 397 -13.02 7.55 24.51
C PRO A 397 -13.04 6.79 25.84
N LEU A 398 -12.67 5.50 25.86
CA LEU A 398 -12.62 4.72 27.10
C LEU A 398 -11.57 5.26 28.08
N VAL A 399 -10.38 5.60 27.59
CA VAL A 399 -9.28 6.10 28.45
C VAL A 399 -9.55 7.52 28.90
N PHE A 400 -9.84 8.45 27.98
CA PHE A 400 -9.91 9.87 28.30
C PHE A 400 -11.25 10.30 28.91
N GLN A 401 -12.38 9.74 28.44
CA GLN A 401 -13.68 10.08 29.05
C GLN A 401 -13.88 9.40 30.40
N ASN A 402 -13.58 8.08 30.50
CA ASN A 402 -13.85 7.34 31.73
C ASN A 402 -12.82 7.63 32.83
N ASN A 403 -11.51 7.71 32.51
CA ASN A 403 -10.47 7.88 33.53
C ASN A 403 -10.15 9.35 33.83
N HIS A 404 -10.30 10.24 32.84
CA HIS A 404 -9.91 11.66 32.98
C HIS A 404 -11.08 12.63 32.86
N GLY A 405 -12.31 12.14 32.62
CA GLY A 405 -13.52 12.99 32.56
C GLY A 405 -13.56 13.93 31.35
N PHE A 406 -12.88 13.63 30.27
CA PHE A 406 -12.86 14.46 29.07
C PHE A 406 -14.23 14.49 28.38
N SER A 407 -14.63 15.66 27.87
CA SER A 407 -15.76 15.77 26.94
C SER A 407 -15.45 15.10 25.58
N ILE A 408 -16.44 15.00 24.69
CA ILE A 408 -16.28 14.43 23.35
C ILE A 408 -15.26 15.25 22.54
N SER A 409 -15.34 16.60 22.60
CA SER A 409 -14.41 17.49 21.91
C SER A 409 -13.00 17.39 22.48
N GLN A 410 -12.85 17.33 23.83
CA GLN A 410 -11.54 17.14 24.47
C GLN A 410 -10.91 15.79 24.11
N THR A 411 -11.73 14.74 23.99
CA THR A 411 -11.27 13.42 23.50
C THR A 411 -10.80 13.52 22.04
N GLY A 412 -11.51 14.30 21.22
CA GLY A 412 -11.07 14.61 19.84
C GLY A 412 -9.72 15.34 19.82
N LEU A 413 -9.50 16.29 20.74
CA LEU A 413 -8.21 16.98 20.88
C LEU A 413 -7.06 16.04 21.27
N ALA A 414 -7.32 14.96 22.03
CA ALA A 414 -6.29 13.98 22.37
C ALA A 414 -5.67 13.30 21.13
N PHE A 415 -6.40 13.19 20.01
CA PHE A 415 -5.85 12.68 18.74
C PHE A 415 -4.79 13.61 18.12
N LEU A 416 -4.69 14.87 18.53
CA LEU A 416 -3.59 15.74 18.14
C LEU A 416 -2.22 15.18 18.55
N GLY A 417 -2.14 14.37 19.59
CA GLY A 417 -0.92 13.65 19.94
C GLY A 417 -0.42 12.78 18.78
N LEU A 418 -1.28 11.93 18.23
CA LEU A 418 -0.99 11.10 17.06
C LEU A 418 -0.61 11.97 15.85
N PHE A 419 -1.40 13.01 15.57
CA PHE A 419 -1.13 13.96 14.49
C PHE A 419 0.28 14.57 14.60
N VAL A 420 0.64 15.14 15.75
CA VAL A 420 1.97 15.73 16.00
C VAL A 420 3.07 14.66 15.83
N GLY A 421 2.83 13.45 16.32
CA GLY A 421 3.73 12.33 16.14
C GLY A 421 3.97 12.00 14.66
N MET A 422 2.91 11.92 13.87
CA MET A 422 3.02 11.64 12.43
C MET A 422 3.77 12.75 11.68
N ILE A 423 3.47 14.01 11.95
CA ILE A 423 4.19 15.15 11.35
C ILE A 423 5.67 15.11 11.75
N THR A 424 5.97 14.84 13.03
CA THR A 424 7.36 14.67 13.49
C THR A 424 8.06 13.54 12.74
N GLY A 425 7.39 12.40 12.57
CA GLY A 425 7.91 11.27 11.78
C GLY A 425 8.25 11.67 10.33
N ILE A 426 7.39 12.47 9.68
CA ILE A 426 7.61 12.99 8.32
C ILE A 426 8.80 13.95 8.31
N CYS A 427 8.90 14.86 9.27
CA CYS A 427 10.01 15.82 9.36
C CYS A 427 11.38 15.16 9.56
N THR A 428 11.44 13.91 10.01
CA THR A 428 12.69 13.14 10.13
C THR A 428 13.14 12.46 8.83
N ASP A 429 12.37 12.52 7.74
CA ASP A 429 12.71 11.91 6.44
C ASP A 429 14.11 12.25 5.91
N PRO A 430 14.65 13.49 6.06
CA PRO A 430 16.02 13.81 5.66
C PRO A 430 17.09 12.94 6.36
N ILE A 431 16.81 12.46 7.56
CA ILE A 431 17.73 11.56 8.29
C ILE A 431 17.80 10.21 7.58
N TRP A 432 16.64 9.66 7.23
CA TRP A 432 16.53 8.37 6.55
C TRP A 432 17.14 8.39 5.15
N ARG A 433 16.99 9.51 4.43
CA ARG A 433 17.65 9.71 3.13
C ARG A 433 19.17 9.76 3.25
N ARG A 434 19.71 10.38 4.31
CA ARG A 434 21.15 10.37 4.56
C ARG A 434 21.67 8.96 4.87
N ILE A 435 20.92 8.18 5.64
CA ILE A 435 21.28 6.78 5.94
C ILE A 435 21.24 5.95 4.65
N TYR A 436 20.20 6.08 3.84
CA TYR A 436 20.10 5.44 2.55
C TYR A 436 21.27 5.80 1.62
N GLY A 437 21.60 7.08 1.48
CA GLY A 437 22.74 7.54 0.68
C GLY A 437 24.08 6.96 1.14
N ARG A 438 24.30 6.84 2.47
CA ARG A 438 25.49 6.19 3.02
C ARG A 438 25.55 4.70 2.65
N LEU A 439 24.43 3.98 2.68
CA LEU A 439 24.39 2.56 2.31
C LEU A 439 24.68 2.35 0.82
N VAL A 440 24.15 3.22 -0.05
CA VAL A 440 24.45 3.21 -1.49
C VAL A 440 25.95 3.47 -1.71
N GLN A 441 26.52 4.49 -1.07
CA GLN A 441 27.95 4.83 -1.17
C GLN A 441 28.85 3.68 -0.67
N GLN A 442 28.51 3.06 0.45
CA GLN A 442 29.25 1.89 0.97
C GLN A 442 29.25 0.71 -0.01
N ARG A 443 28.12 0.51 -0.73
CA ARG A 443 28.03 -0.52 -1.78
C ARG A 443 28.92 -0.18 -2.98
N GLU A 444 28.96 1.08 -3.38
CA GLU A 444 29.84 1.56 -4.45
C GLU A 444 31.32 1.35 -4.10
N GLU A 445 31.73 1.71 -2.86
CA GLU A 445 33.08 1.48 -2.34
C GLU A 445 33.49 0.00 -2.31
N GLN A 446 32.49 -0.92 -2.20
CA GLN A 446 32.70 -2.37 -2.25
C GLN A 446 32.72 -2.93 -3.69
N GLY A 447 32.75 -2.08 -4.72
CA GLY A 447 32.81 -2.47 -6.13
C GLY A 447 31.44 -2.71 -6.77
N GLY A 448 30.36 -2.23 -6.17
CA GLY A 448 29.02 -2.24 -6.79
C GLY A 448 28.88 -1.21 -7.91
N GLU A 449 27.85 -1.36 -8.73
CA GLU A 449 27.54 -0.39 -9.80
C GLU A 449 27.30 1.02 -9.21
N PRO A 450 27.86 2.10 -9.80
CA PRO A 450 27.61 3.47 -9.36
C PRO A 450 26.12 3.82 -9.38
N GLY A 451 25.60 4.34 -8.26
CA GLY A 451 24.16 4.65 -8.10
C GLY A 451 23.25 3.42 -7.93
N GLY A 452 23.83 2.20 -7.90
CA GLY A 452 23.07 0.96 -7.72
C GLY A 452 22.49 0.87 -6.30
N SER A 453 21.16 0.62 -6.20
CA SER A 453 20.45 0.48 -4.93
C SER A 453 19.92 -0.94 -4.74
N GLU A 454 19.93 -1.41 -3.50
CA GLU A 454 19.23 -2.64 -3.12
C GLU A 454 17.93 -2.25 -2.35
N PRO A 455 16.82 -2.95 -2.58
CA PRO A 455 15.55 -2.66 -1.90
C PRO A 455 15.67 -2.65 -0.36
N GLU A 456 16.57 -3.47 0.17
CA GLU A 456 16.84 -3.60 1.60
C GLU A 456 17.33 -2.28 2.24
N PHE A 457 17.95 -1.39 1.46
CA PHE A 457 18.43 -0.08 1.95
C PHE A 457 17.29 0.86 2.36
N ARG A 458 16.03 0.51 2.03
CA ARG A 458 14.82 1.21 2.48
C ARG A 458 14.33 0.78 3.86
N LEU A 459 14.79 -0.36 4.38
CA LEU A 459 14.30 -0.93 5.64
C LEU A 459 14.80 -0.29 6.95
N PRO A 460 15.88 0.50 7.02
CA PRO A 460 16.34 1.06 8.30
C PRO A 460 15.27 1.86 9.05
N SER A 461 14.44 2.66 8.36
CA SER A 461 13.32 3.37 8.98
C SER A 461 12.28 2.40 9.54
N THR A 462 11.94 1.35 8.78
CA THR A 462 11.03 0.28 9.21
C THR A 462 11.55 -0.45 10.44
N ILE A 463 12.86 -0.76 10.48
CA ILE A 463 13.49 -1.45 11.62
C ILE A 463 13.31 -0.62 12.89
N VAL A 464 13.72 0.65 12.86
CA VAL A 464 13.61 1.52 14.05
C VAL A 464 12.14 1.74 14.43
N GLY A 465 11.27 2.00 13.46
CA GLY A 465 9.84 2.18 13.70
C GLY A 465 9.19 0.95 14.32
N ALA A 466 9.53 -0.26 13.84
CA ALA A 466 8.99 -1.51 14.36
C ALA A 466 9.33 -1.77 15.84
N TRP A 467 10.42 -1.21 16.37
CA TRP A 467 10.76 -1.26 17.80
C TRP A 467 10.16 -0.09 18.59
N VAL A 468 10.06 1.08 17.99
CA VAL A 468 9.47 2.26 18.65
C VAL A 468 7.98 2.05 18.92
N VAL A 469 7.25 1.41 18.02
CA VAL A 469 5.81 1.14 18.17
C VAL A 469 5.46 0.32 19.42
N PRO A 470 6.04 -0.86 19.69
CA PRO A 470 5.76 -1.61 20.92
C PRO A 470 6.09 -0.80 22.18
N ILE A 471 7.23 -0.09 22.19
CA ILE A 471 7.64 0.77 23.32
C ILE A 471 6.55 1.83 23.59
N ALA A 472 6.06 2.47 22.53
CA ALA A 472 4.99 3.47 22.64
C ALA A 472 3.68 2.85 23.15
N LEU A 473 3.32 1.65 22.69
CA LEU A 473 2.11 0.94 23.14
C LEU A 473 2.21 0.53 24.62
N PHE A 474 3.33 -0.01 25.06
CA PHE A 474 3.54 -0.33 26.48
C PHE A 474 3.48 0.94 27.34
N GLY A 475 4.14 2.01 26.90
CA GLY A 475 4.08 3.30 27.59
C GLY A 475 2.67 3.86 27.63
N PHE A 476 1.93 3.85 26.53
CA PHE A 476 0.53 4.27 26.48
C PHE A 476 -0.32 3.43 27.44
N GLY A 477 -0.26 2.09 27.36
CA GLY A 477 -1.07 1.20 28.18
C GLY A 477 -0.89 1.41 29.68
N TRP A 478 0.36 1.48 30.14
CA TRP A 478 0.68 1.61 31.57
C TRP A 478 0.61 3.04 32.11
N THR A 479 0.24 4.02 31.28
CA THR A 479 -0.01 5.41 31.71
C THR A 479 -1.47 5.81 31.65
N THR A 480 -2.39 4.87 31.38
CA THR A 480 -3.85 5.14 31.29
C THR A 480 -4.53 5.23 32.66
N TYR A 481 -3.82 5.12 33.78
CA TYR A 481 -4.41 5.23 35.13
C TYR A 481 -4.92 6.64 35.42
N PRO A 482 -6.03 6.79 36.19
CA PRO A 482 -6.54 8.09 36.57
C PRO A 482 -5.55 8.94 37.39
N SER A 483 -4.60 8.27 38.08
CA SER A 483 -3.55 8.95 38.88
C SER A 483 -2.44 9.57 38.00
N VAL A 484 -2.31 9.16 36.76
CA VAL A 484 -1.30 9.68 35.82
C VAL A 484 -1.89 10.88 35.09
N HIS A 485 -1.11 11.95 34.93
CA HIS A 485 -1.56 13.13 34.19
C HIS A 485 -1.91 12.77 32.74
N TRP A 486 -3.05 13.24 32.25
CA TRP A 486 -3.61 12.92 30.93
C TRP A 486 -2.68 13.17 29.74
N ILE A 487 -1.69 14.08 29.86
CA ILE A 487 -0.74 14.39 28.79
C ILE A 487 0.23 13.23 28.51
N VAL A 488 0.50 12.37 29.51
CA VAL A 488 1.49 11.30 29.38
C VAL A 488 1.05 10.24 28.35
N PRO A 489 -0.16 9.67 28.41
CA PRO A 489 -0.62 8.77 27.34
C PRO A 489 -0.70 9.46 25.97
N ILE A 490 -0.98 10.78 25.90
CA ILE A 490 -0.94 11.53 24.63
C ILE A 490 0.49 11.58 24.06
N ILE A 491 1.52 11.77 24.89
CA ILE A 491 2.92 11.73 24.45
C ILE A 491 3.27 10.34 23.89
N PHE A 492 2.88 9.26 24.54
CA PHE A 492 3.11 7.93 24.03
C PHE A 492 2.33 7.64 22.73
N SER A 493 1.13 8.19 22.56
CA SER A 493 0.42 8.13 21.29
C SER A 493 1.15 8.89 20.18
N ALA A 494 1.80 10.02 20.49
CA ALA A 494 2.65 10.72 19.53
C ALA A 494 3.87 9.88 19.13
N ILE A 495 4.55 9.23 20.07
CA ILE A 495 5.67 8.31 19.78
C ILE A 495 5.20 7.15 18.90
N PHE A 496 3.98 6.61 19.15
CA PHE A 496 3.37 5.60 18.26
C PHE A 496 3.19 6.15 16.84
N GLY A 497 2.70 7.37 16.67
CA GLY A 497 2.54 8.05 15.37
C GLY A 497 3.86 8.20 14.62
N VAL A 498 4.96 8.56 15.30
CA VAL A 498 6.31 8.60 14.71
C VAL A 498 6.72 7.23 14.17
N GLY A 499 6.61 6.19 15.02
CA GLY A 499 6.98 4.82 14.65
C GLY A 499 6.16 4.30 13.48
N LEU A 500 4.87 4.60 13.45
CA LEU A 500 3.94 4.24 12.38
C LEU A 500 4.40 4.77 11.02
N ILE A 501 4.70 6.07 10.92
CA ILE A 501 5.16 6.71 9.67
C ILE A 501 6.49 6.12 9.19
N TRP A 502 7.43 5.84 10.12
CA TRP A 502 8.71 5.22 9.77
C TRP A 502 8.53 3.82 9.18
N VAL A 503 7.62 3.02 9.75
CA VAL A 503 7.33 1.68 9.21
C VAL A 503 6.70 1.79 7.83
N TYR A 504 5.69 2.64 7.64
CA TYR A 504 5.01 2.75 6.35
C TYR A 504 5.91 3.27 5.24
N SER A 505 6.73 4.29 5.53
CA SER A 505 7.67 4.84 4.55
C SER A 505 8.61 3.76 4.01
N GLY A 506 9.21 2.95 4.89
CA GLY A 506 10.11 1.89 4.48
C GLY A 506 9.41 0.71 3.80
N VAL A 507 8.24 0.28 4.31
CA VAL A 507 7.47 -0.83 3.72
C VAL A 507 7.02 -0.50 2.29
N PHE A 508 6.48 0.71 2.05
CA PHE A 508 6.00 1.08 0.72
C PHE A 508 7.14 1.17 -0.30
N THR A 509 8.23 1.82 0.08
CA THR A 509 9.39 1.95 -0.80
C THR A 509 10.05 0.60 -1.06
N PHE A 510 10.17 -0.26 -0.05
CA PHE A 510 10.69 -1.63 -0.21
C PHE A 510 9.81 -2.46 -1.17
N LEU A 511 8.49 -2.46 -1.01
CA LEU A 511 7.59 -3.22 -1.88
C LEU A 511 7.68 -2.78 -3.34
N VAL A 512 7.83 -1.48 -3.60
CA VAL A 512 8.01 -0.94 -4.96
C VAL A 512 9.34 -1.38 -5.56
N GLU A 513 10.43 -1.31 -4.81
CA GLU A 513 11.77 -1.63 -5.31
C GLU A 513 12.01 -3.15 -5.39
N ALA A 514 11.46 -3.95 -4.47
CA ALA A 514 11.60 -5.40 -4.46
C ALA A 514 10.75 -6.08 -5.56
N TYR A 515 9.61 -5.50 -5.92
CA TYR A 515 8.69 -6.06 -6.91
C TYR A 515 8.42 -5.09 -8.08
N PRO A 516 9.43 -4.62 -8.83
CA PRO A 516 9.26 -3.51 -9.79
C PRO A 516 8.24 -3.80 -10.89
N VAL A 517 8.15 -5.05 -11.37
CA VAL A 517 7.15 -5.48 -12.37
C VAL A 517 5.74 -5.56 -11.77
N TYR A 518 5.64 -5.80 -10.47
CA TYR A 518 4.38 -6.03 -9.73
C TYR A 518 4.13 -4.98 -8.66
N ALA A 519 4.81 -3.82 -8.70
CA ALA A 519 4.77 -2.79 -7.66
C ALA A 519 3.34 -2.35 -7.34
N ALA A 520 2.52 -2.08 -8.35
CA ALA A 520 1.12 -1.73 -8.16
C ALA A 520 0.32 -2.85 -7.47
N SER A 521 0.59 -4.13 -7.82
CA SER A 521 -0.07 -5.28 -7.19
C SER A 521 0.40 -5.50 -5.75
N ALA A 522 1.68 -5.27 -5.44
CA ALA A 522 2.23 -5.36 -4.08
C ALA A 522 1.67 -4.26 -3.17
N LEU A 523 1.55 -3.02 -3.67
CA LEU A 523 0.92 -1.92 -2.95
C LEU A 523 -0.59 -2.15 -2.77
N ALA A 524 -1.28 -2.74 -3.76
CA ALA A 524 -2.69 -3.11 -3.64
C ALA A 524 -2.89 -4.22 -2.60
N ALA A 525 -2.01 -5.22 -2.57
CA ALA A 525 -1.99 -6.27 -1.55
C ALA A 525 -1.82 -5.68 -0.13
N ASN A 526 -0.88 -4.76 0.03
CA ASN A 526 -0.67 -4.04 1.28
C ASN A 526 -1.88 -3.19 1.66
N SER A 527 -2.47 -2.44 0.72
CA SER A 527 -3.66 -1.63 0.97
C SER A 527 -4.86 -2.49 1.37
N PHE A 528 -5.06 -3.62 0.71
CA PHE A 528 -6.12 -4.58 1.05
C PHE A 528 -5.93 -5.11 2.48
N ALA A 529 -4.79 -5.75 2.78
CA ALA A 529 -4.51 -6.32 4.10
C ALA A 529 -4.67 -5.28 5.21
N ARG A 530 -4.09 -4.10 5.03
CA ARG A 530 -4.11 -2.97 5.96
C ARG A 530 -5.54 -2.50 6.25
N SER A 531 -6.37 -2.32 5.21
CA SER A 531 -7.74 -1.83 5.36
C SER A 531 -8.65 -2.86 6.03
N TYR A 532 -8.50 -4.14 5.73
CA TYR A 532 -9.31 -5.17 6.38
C TYR A 532 -8.96 -5.34 7.85
N PHE A 533 -7.69 -5.23 8.25
CA PHE A 533 -7.31 -5.20 9.66
C PHE A 533 -7.82 -3.95 10.38
N ALA A 534 -7.71 -2.78 9.72
CA ALA A 534 -8.23 -1.52 10.24
C ALA A 534 -9.76 -1.54 10.41
N GLY A 535 -10.48 -2.27 9.57
CA GLY A 535 -11.90 -2.52 9.73
C GLY A 535 -12.22 -3.55 10.83
N ALA A 536 -11.41 -4.59 10.98
CA ALA A 536 -11.66 -5.68 11.93
C ALA A 536 -11.34 -5.31 13.39
N PHE A 537 -10.24 -4.60 13.64
CA PHE A 537 -9.76 -4.30 15.00
C PHE A 537 -10.74 -3.50 15.86
N PRO A 538 -11.42 -2.45 15.34
CA PRO A 538 -12.41 -1.72 16.11
C PRO A 538 -13.61 -2.58 16.55
N LEU A 539 -13.97 -3.64 15.82
CA LEU A 539 -15.12 -4.48 16.12
C LEU A 539 -14.99 -5.21 17.45
N PHE A 540 -13.79 -5.68 17.80
CA PHE A 540 -13.54 -6.35 19.08
C PHE A 540 -12.81 -5.46 20.09
N GLY A 541 -12.28 -4.32 19.65
CA GLY A 541 -11.42 -3.46 20.47
C GLY A 541 -12.08 -3.02 21.78
N VAL A 542 -13.30 -2.51 21.72
CA VAL A 542 -14.02 -2.03 22.91
C VAL A 542 -14.27 -3.17 23.91
N GLN A 543 -14.69 -4.35 23.44
CA GLN A 543 -14.90 -5.53 24.29
C GLN A 543 -13.57 -5.99 24.90
N MET A 544 -12.49 -5.98 24.14
CA MET A 544 -11.16 -6.33 24.62
C MET A 544 -10.71 -5.40 25.73
N TYR A 545 -10.89 -4.08 25.57
CA TYR A 545 -10.52 -3.08 26.59
C TYR A 545 -11.38 -3.19 27.86
N ASN A 546 -12.68 -3.49 27.74
CA ASN A 546 -13.58 -3.65 28.87
C ASN A 546 -13.32 -4.94 29.65
N ASN A 547 -12.96 -6.05 28.96
CA ASN A 547 -12.78 -7.34 29.58
C ASN A 547 -11.37 -7.54 30.17
N LEU A 548 -10.33 -7.07 29.49
CA LEU A 548 -8.93 -7.21 29.94
C LEU A 548 -8.45 -6.04 30.79
N GLY A 549 -9.16 -4.90 30.77
CA GLY A 549 -8.67 -3.63 31.29
C GLY A 549 -7.74 -2.93 30.29
N TYR A 550 -7.62 -1.60 30.43
CA TYR A 550 -6.96 -0.73 29.44
C TYR A 550 -5.47 -1.06 29.30
N GLN A 551 -4.80 -1.37 30.41
CA GLN A 551 -3.38 -1.68 30.47
C GLN A 551 -3.05 -2.99 29.74
N TRP A 552 -3.77 -4.06 30.08
CA TRP A 552 -3.54 -5.38 29.51
C TRP A 552 -4.00 -5.47 28.05
N ALA A 553 -5.11 -4.83 27.70
CA ALA A 553 -5.55 -4.77 26.30
C ALA A 553 -4.49 -4.12 25.40
N THR A 554 -3.93 -2.98 25.84
CA THR A 554 -2.86 -2.33 25.07
C THR A 554 -1.56 -3.12 25.12
N THR A 555 -1.27 -3.84 26.21
CA THR A 555 -0.11 -4.73 26.34
C THR A 555 -0.16 -5.88 25.32
N VAL A 556 -1.34 -6.49 25.11
CA VAL A 556 -1.54 -7.51 24.07
C VAL A 556 -1.21 -6.94 22.68
N LEU A 557 -1.68 -5.73 22.37
CA LEU A 557 -1.36 -5.06 21.10
C LEU A 557 0.14 -4.75 20.98
N GLY A 558 0.78 -4.36 22.09
CA GLY A 558 2.24 -4.15 22.17
C GLY A 558 3.02 -5.42 21.86
N PHE A 559 2.63 -6.57 22.44
CA PHE A 559 3.26 -7.86 22.13
C PHE A 559 2.99 -8.32 20.70
N LEU A 560 1.81 -8.06 20.16
CA LEU A 560 1.51 -8.36 18.76
C LEU A 560 2.42 -7.58 17.82
N ALA A 561 2.62 -6.28 18.07
CA ALA A 561 3.56 -5.45 17.30
C ALA A 561 5.02 -5.90 17.52
N LEU A 562 5.40 -6.25 18.76
CA LEU A 562 6.74 -6.73 19.11
C LEU A 562 7.09 -8.04 18.39
N ALA A 563 6.13 -8.95 18.26
CA ALA A 563 6.33 -10.22 17.53
C ALA A 563 6.69 -9.98 16.05
N MET A 564 6.25 -8.88 15.46
CA MET A 564 6.56 -8.50 14.08
C MET A 564 7.85 -7.69 13.94
N ALA A 565 8.37 -7.10 15.02
CA ALA A 565 9.54 -6.21 14.98
C ALA A 565 10.85 -6.87 14.48
N PRO A 566 11.12 -8.16 14.67
CA PRO A 566 12.32 -8.82 14.15
C PRO A 566 12.35 -8.99 12.63
N PHE A 567 11.18 -9.06 11.95
CA PHE A 567 11.12 -9.38 10.52
C PHE A 567 11.81 -8.36 9.61
N PRO A 568 11.67 -7.05 9.79
CA PRO A 568 12.42 -6.07 9.00
C PRO A 568 13.95 -6.22 9.12
N ILE A 569 14.46 -6.63 10.30
CA ILE A 569 15.89 -6.90 10.50
C ILE A 569 16.32 -8.15 9.72
N LEU A 570 15.48 -9.20 9.75
CA LEU A 570 15.71 -10.42 8.98
C LEU A 570 15.76 -10.12 7.48
N PHE A 571 14.83 -9.31 6.98
CA PHE A 571 14.81 -8.92 5.56
C PHE A 571 15.97 -8.01 5.19
N PHE A 572 16.41 -7.12 6.07
CA PHE A 572 17.59 -6.31 5.85
C PHE A 572 18.87 -7.15 5.73
N ARG A 573 19.02 -8.21 6.55
CA ARG A 573 20.20 -9.07 6.54
C ARG A 573 20.19 -10.16 5.47
N HIS A 574 19.03 -10.72 5.16
CA HIS A 574 18.88 -11.91 4.30
C HIS A 574 18.00 -11.66 3.07
N GLY A 575 17.57 -10.41 2.83
CA GLY A 575 16.62 -10.06 1.77
C GLY A 575 17.08 -10.49 0.38
N LYS A 576 18.34 -10.26 0.04
CA LYS A 576 18.93 -10.67 -1.24
C LYS A 576 18.80 -12.19 -1.50
N ARG A 577 19.04 -13.01 -0.46
CA ARG A 577 18.88 -14.48 -0.56
C ARG A 577 17.41 -14.87 -0.72
N LEU A 578 16.52 -14.20 0.02
CA LEU A 578 15.08 -14.47 -0.05
C LEU A 578 14.50 -14.05 -1.40
N ARG A 579 14.93 -12.89 -1.94
CA ARG A 579 14.51 -12.42 -3.28
C ARG A 579 14.99 -13.38 -4.39
N GLY A 580 16.21 -13.90 -4.29
CA GLY A 580 16.74 -14.88 -5.25
C GLY A 580 15.94 -16.17 -5.34
N SER A 581 15.15 -16.53 -4.31
CA SER A 581 14.23 -17.68 -4.34
C SER A 581 12.80 -17.32 -4.76
N SER A 582 12.49 -16.03 -4.90
CA SER A 582 11.17 -15.52 -5.27
C SER A 582 10.93 -15.60 -6.78
N ARG A 583 9.66 -15.85 -7.16
CA ARG A 583 9.22 -15.82 -8.56
C ARG A 583 8.83 -14.41 -9.04
N TYR A 584 8.56 -13.50 -8.12
CA TYR A 584 7.98 -12.19 -8.39
C TYR A 584 8.94 -11.04 -8.06
N ALA A 585 9.92 -11.26 -7.17
CA ALA A 585 10.87 -10.24 -6.79
C ALA A 585 12.00 -10.08 -7.83
N SER A 586 12.57 -8.87 -7.91
CA SER A 586 13.82 -8.64 -8.66
C SER A 586 14.98 -9.35 -7.95
N ALA A 587 15.77 -10.12 -8.70
CA ALA A 587 16.95 -10.78 -8.19
C ALA A 587 18.04 -9.78 -7.80
#